data_5b230f5fff20d421517152d974b3d3c7
#
_entry.id   5b230f5fff20d421517152d974b3d3c7
#
_cell.length_a   1.000
_cell.length_b   1.000
_cell.length_c   1.000
_cell.angle_alpha   90.00
_cell.angle_beta   90.00
_cell.angle_gamma   90.00
#
_symmetry.space_group_name_H-M   'P 1'
#
loop_
_entity.id
_entity.type
_entity.pdbx_description
1 polymer ?
#
loop_
_entity_poly.entity_id
_entity_poly.type
_entity_poly.pdbx_seq_one_letter_code
_entity_poly.pdbx_strand_id
1 'polypeptide(L)'
;MISRTSRRALAVVALLLPVAVPAAPAVAVPAVPVAAVAAAGFAAACPTDGAITQHYTAEHNGIDIANNRGTPIYAVGDGKVVISGPVSDYGQWIRILHPDGTITEYGHMQRRDVFEGDDVRAGQQIALMGSEGNSTGPHLHLRVWADPNASQRTDPEPYLTERGVTVPCVPGSGPRPAPLVYPAESGRVVSARSADGRLEVFAAGASGVSHAWQTVVNGVWSEWEGLGGPGGAELAIGPNADGRLEVFALNGTTLQHRYQLQPSGAWSGWEDFGGGGHDLAVGANQDGRLEVFASGPAGVFHRYQTAPNGGWSGWEGTGGGPANSEIELGKAPDGRLEVFALNGDTFQHQWQTDVNGGWSAWDATFGGGGHDLTVSHNRDGRLEVFASGPVGVYHKYQTNPTSWSGWEATGGPADSRLTSELTADGRVEAFAINGSTAQHIWQTGLNAPYGQWETFGTGGTEIGAAANADGRIEVFGANTDGVHHRWQTGFSTWSEWAWLNTTPGPAASRGATP
;
A
#
# COMPACT_ATOMS: atom_id res chain seq x y z
N MET A 1 -62.37 -24.13 54.21
CA MET A 1 -61.82 -23.67 55.51
C MET A 1 -60.29 -23.76 55.42
N ILE A 2 -59.63 -22.70 54.99
CA ILE A 2 -58.17 -22.55 55.11
C ILE A 2 -57.87 -21.08 55.23
N SER A 3 -57.26 -20.73 56.38
CA SER A 3 -56.87 -19.42 56.82
C SER A 3 -55.71 -18.87 56.02
N ARG A 4 -55.81 -17.61 55.54
CA ARG A 4 -54.67 -16.82 55.01
C ARG A 4 -54.07 -16.02 56.15
N THR A 5 -52.82 -16.30 56.50
CA THR A 5 -52.00 -15.45 57.37
C THR A 5 -51.09 -14.54 56.50
N SER A 6 -51.40 -13.28 56.56
CA SER A 6 -50.59 -12.19 55.97
C SER A 6 -49.42 -11.87 56.89
N ARG A 7 -48.17 -11.95 56.37
CA ARG A 7 -46.99 -11.39 57.03
C ARG A 7 -46.73 -9.99 56.49
N ARG A 8 -46.80 -9.02 57.37
CA ARG A 8 -46.38 -7.63 57.13
C ARG A 8 -44.85 -7.55 57.22
N ALA A 9 -44.20 -7.10 56.17
CA ALA A 9 -42.79 -6.74 56.19
C ALA A 9 -42.63 -5.28 56.70
N LEU A 10 -41.82 -5.10 57.72
CA LEU A 10 -41.41 -3.78 58.23
C LEU A 10 -40.27 -3.28 57.33
N ALA A 11 -40.47 -2.14 56.68
CA ALA A 11 -39.41 -1.45 55.99
C ALA A 11 -38.67 -0.51 56.96
N VAL A 12 -37.37 -0.76 57.18
CA VAL A 12 -36.47 0.14 57.90
C VAL A 12 -35.87 1.10 56.87
N VAL A 13 -36.26 2.38 56.99
CA VAL A 13 -35.65 3.46 56.19
C VAL A 13 -34.42 3.94 56.96
N ALA A 14 -33.23 3.62 56.43
CA ALA A 14 -31.97 4.18 56.92
C ALA A 14 -31.73 5.54 56.24
N LEU A 15 -31.73 6.60 57.03
CA LEU A 15 -31.40 7.95 56.61
C LEU A 15 -29.89 8.08 56.49
N LEU A 16 -29.34 8.08 55.29
CA LEU A 16 -27.92 8.38 55.01
C LEU A 16 -27.75 9.91 54.90
N LEU A 17 -27.09 10.51 55.88
CA LEU A 17 -26.62 11.90 55.80
C LEU A 17 -25.39 11.97 54.88
N PRO A 18 -25.26 12.95 53.97
CA PRO A 18 -24.11 13.12 53.13
C PRO A 18 -22.90 13.62 53.96
N VAL A 19 -21.84 12.86 53.96
CA VAL A 19 -20.54 13.29 54.49
C VAL A 19 -19.90 14.20 53.42
N ALA A 20 -19.72 15.47 53.76
CA ALA A 20 -19.01 16.43 52.94
C ALA A 20 -17.51 16.09 52.94
N VAL A 21 -16.99 15.68 51.80
CA VAL A 21 -15.53 15.51 51.56
C VAL A 21 -14.98 16.91 51.26
N PRO A 22 -13.96 17.40 51.98
CA PRO A 22 -13.34 18.68 51.66
C PRO A 22 -12.59 18.57 50.31
N ALA A 23 -12.85 19.52 49.41
CA ALA A 23 -12.14 19.66 48.14
C ALA A 23 -10.65 19.95 48.41
N ALA A 24 -9.79 19.14 47.81
CA ALA A 24 -8.35 19.40 47.83
C ALA A 24 -8.03 20.69 47.06
N PRO A 25 -7.06 21.50 47.53
CA PRO A 25 -6.71 22.73 46.86
C PRO A 25 -6.14 22.40 45.44
N ALA A 26 -6.67 23.09 44.43
CA ALA A 26 -6.19 23.02 43.07
C ALA A 26 -4.73 23.53 43.04
N VAL A 27 -3.79 22.63 42.74
CA VAL A 27 -2.39 23.00 42.44
C VAL A 27 -2.43 23.66 41.06
N ALA A 28 -2.16 24.95 41.01
CA ALA A 28 -1.99 25.69 39.77
C ALA A 28 -0.74 25.11 39.04
N VAL A 29 -0.96 24.40 37.96
CA VAL A 29 0.13 24.03 37.02
C VAL A 29 0.61 25.32 36.37
N PRO A 30 1.91 25.70 36.49
CA PRO A 30 2.41 26.87 35.80
C PRO A 30 2.21 26.68 34.29
N ALA A 31 1.57 27.65 33.64
CA ALA A 31 1.48 27.71 32.20
C ALA A 31 2.89 27.77 31.64
N VAL A 32 3.33 26.70 30.99
CA VAL A 32 4.54 26.70 30.16
C VAL A 32 4.24 27.68 29.02
N PRO A 33 5.05 28.75 28.83
CA PRO A 33 4.85 29.61 27.68
C PRO A 33 5.04 28.74 26.43
N VAL A 34 3.98 28.59 25.65
CA VAL A 34 4.09 28.09 24.28
C VAL A 34 4.89 29.15 23.54
N ALA A 35 6.21 28.96 23.47
CA ALA A 35 7.02 29.70 22.53
C ALA A 35 6.35 29.45 21.17
N ALA A 36 5.94 30.54 20.51
CA ALA A 36 5.55 30.48 19.11
C ALA A 36 6.77 29.88 18.38
N VAL A 37 6.67 28.60 18.03
CA VAL A 37 7.58 27.99 17.08
C VAL A 37 7.33 28.77 15.81
N ALA A 38 8.26 29.67 15.45
CA ALA A 38 8.28 30.25 14.13
C ALA A 38 8.21 29.06 13.18
N ALA A 39 7.19 29.01 12.32
CA ALA A 39 7.02 27.94 11.36
C ALA A 39 8.34 27.84 10.59
N ALA A 40 9.08 26.76 10.80
CA ALA A 40 10.33 26.51 10.09
C ALA A 40 9.93 26.44 8.61
N GLY A 41 10.45 27.36 7.80
CA GLY A 41 10.20 27.36 6.37
C GLY A 41 10.60 25.99 5.80
N PHE A 42 9.77 25.44 4.93
CA PHE A 42 10.08 24.19 4.25
C PHE A 42 11.27 24.36 3.29
N ALA A 43 11.99 23.28 2.98
CA ALA A 43 13.00 23.28 1.93
C ALA A 43 12.28 23.23 0.57
N ALA A 44 12.59 24.19 -0.32
CA ALA A 44 11.96 24.21 -1.64
C ALA A 44 12.57 23.16 -2.59
N ALA A 45 11.78 22.74 -3.57
CA ALA A 45 12.23 21.97 -4.73
C ALA A 45 12.21 22.85 -6.00
N CYS A 46 13.04 22.47 -6.98
CA CYS A 46 13.09 23.12 -8.28
C CYS A 46 11.76 22.95 -9.02
N PRO A 47 11.06 24.04 -9.42
CA PRO A 47 9.73 23.95 -10.00
C PRO A 47 9.70 23.36 -11.42
N THR A 48 10.73 23.58 -12.21
CA THR A 48 10.86 23.04 -13.57
C THR A 48 12.27 23.28 -14.11
N ASP A 49 12.68 22.46 -15.09
CA ASP A 49 13.84 22.76 -15.93
C ASP A 49 13.51 23.86 -16.95
N GLY A 50 14.45 24.75 -17.20
CA GLY A 50 14.27 25.80 -18.20
C GLY A 50 15.09 27.05 -17.93
N ALA A 51 14.94 28.04 -18.81
CA ALA A 51 15.59 29.36 -18.69
C ALA A 51 14.57 30.41 -18.23
N ILE A 52 14.98 31.30 -17.31
CA ILE A 52 14.15 32.45 -16.97
C ILE A 52 14.09 33.39 -18.18
N THR A 53 12.88 33.60 -18.68
CA THR A 53 12.62 34.52 -19.81
C THR A 53 12.01 35.83 -19.36
N GLN A 54 11.39 35.85 -18.18
CA GLN A 54 10.88 37.07 -17.58
C GLN A 54 11.01 37.01 -16.05
N HIS A 55 11.59 38.04 -15.47
CA HIS A 55 11.77 38.22 -14.02
C HIS A 55 10.55 38.91 -13.40
N TYR A 56 10.42 38.81 -12.09
CA TYR A 56 9.40 39.50 -11.32
C TYR A 56 9.50 41.02 -11.46
N THR A 57 8.39 41.66 -11.77
CA THR A 57 8.21 43.14 -11.76
C THR A 57 6.82 43.51 -11.24
N ALA A 58 6.53 44.80 -11.09
CA ALA A 58 5.20 45.25 -10.70
C ALA A 58 4.13 44.90 -11.76
N GLU A 59 4.51 44.88 -13.04
CA GLU A 59 3.66 44.53 -14.18
C GLU A 59 3.62 43.01 -14.43
N HIS A 60 4.78 42.34 -14.31
CA HIS A 60 4.93 40.88 -14.38
C HIS A 60 5.04 40.31 -12.97
N ASN A 61 3.95 39.89 -12.43
CA ASN A 61 3.77 39.56 -11.01
C ASN A 61 4.18 38.11 -10.64
N GLY A 62 5.14 37.54 -11.36
CA GLY A 62 5.74 36.23 -11.19
C GLY A 62 7.06 36.13 -11.95
N ILE A 63 7.56 34.92 -12.15
CA ILE A 63 8.67 34.64 -13.07
C ILE A 63 8.19 33.67 -14.15
N ASP A 64 8.74 33.82 -15.36
CA ASP A 64 8.50 32.90 -16.46
C ASP A 64 9.72 32.01 -16.70
N ILE A 65 9.55 30.71 -16.64
CA ILE A 65 10.59 29.72 -16.90
C ILE A 65 10.20 28.94 -18.16
N ALA A 66 10.90 29.19 -19.27
CA ALA A 66 10.57 28.62 -20.58
C ALA A 66 11.35 27.34 -20.86
N ASN A 67 10.65 26.37 -21.43
CA ASN A 67 11.20 25.13 -21.99
C ASN A 67 10.22 24.54 -23.01
N ASN A 68 10.47 23.34 -23.48
CA ASN A 68 9.61 22.64 -24.43
C ASN A 68 8.21 22.34 -23.83
N ARG A 69 7.19 22.34 -24.67
CA ARG A 69 5.86 21.83 -24.31
C ARG A 69 5.98 20.40 -23.78
N GLY A 70 5.32 20.10 -22.65
CA GLY A 70 5.38 18.80 -21.99
C GLY A 70 6.52 18.65 -20.98
N THR A 71 7.38 19.66 -20.76
CA THR A 71 8.35 19.65 -19.67
C THR A 71 7.62 19.52 -18.32
N PRO A 72 8.04 18.62 -17.42
CA PRO A 72 7.41 18.44 -16.13
C PRO A 72 7.49 19.69 -15.25
N ILE A 73 6.41 19.97 -14.53
CA ILE A 73 6.32 21.03 -13.52
C ILE A 73 6.12 20.35 -12.16
N TYR A 74 6.85 20.83 -11.16
CA TYR A 74 6.90 20.23 -9.83
C TYR A 74 6.45 21.21 -8.76
N ALA A 75 5.84 20.70 -7.68
CA ALA A 75 5.51 21.50 -6.51
C ALA A 75 6.77 22.07 -5.85
N VAL A 76 6.79 23.38 -5.60
CA VAL A 76 7.89 24.05 -4.92
C VAL A 76 8.07 23.54 -3.49
N GLY A 77 6.99 23.21 -2.80
CA GLY A 77 7.01 22.78 -1.41
C GLY A 77 5.90 21.81 -1.08
N ASP A 78 6.00 21.17 0.09
CA ASP A 78 4.90 20.45 0.69
C ASP A 78 3.71 21.39 0.86
N GLY A 79 2.48 20.89 0.68
CA GLY A 79 1.29 21.71 0.85
C GLY A 79 0.02 21.06 0.37
N LYS A 80 -1.06 21.80 0.44
CA LYS A 80 -2.38 21.41 -0.02
C LYS A 80 -2.76 22.17 -1.27
N VAL A 81 -3.23 21.48 -2.29
CA VAL A 81 -3.80 22.09 -3.50
C VAL A 81 -5.12 22.76 -3.11
N VAL A 82 -5.14 24.08 -3.13
CA VAL A 82 -6.34 24.85 -2.79
C VAL A 82 -7.14 25.28 -4.03
N ILE A 83 -6.53 25.25 -5.20
CA ILE A 83 -7.19 25.45 -6.49
C ILE A 83 -6.49 24.62 -7.55
N SER A 84 -7.25 23.95 -8.40
CA SER A 84 -6.79 23.28 -9.61
C SER A 84 -7.89 23.31 -10.66
N GLY A 85 -7.72 24.13 -11.73
CA GLY A 85 -8.77 24.32 -12.73
C GLY A 85 -8.31 25.17 -13.90
N PRO A 86 -9.16 25.33 -14.92
CA PRO A 86 -8.95 26.31 -15.98
C PRO A 86 -9.35 27.72 -15.53
N VAL A 87 -8.55 28.73 -15.93
CA VAL A 87 -8.88 30.14 -15.75
C VAL A 87 -8.50 30.94 -17.00
N SER A 88 -9.18 32.05 -17.30
CA SER A 88 -9.10 32.75 -18.57
C SER A 88 -7.68 33.15 -18.97
N ASP A 89 -6.91 33.72 -18.05
CA ASP A 89 -5.60 34.31 -18.37
C ASP A 89 -4.44 33.31 -18.25
N TYR A 90 -4.57 32.30 -17.39
CA TYR A 90 -3.53 31.31 -17.09
C TYR A 90 -3.73 29.96 -17.76
N GLY A 91 -4.85 29.74 -18.47
CA GLY A 91 -5.19 28.42 -18.97
C GLY A 91 -5.40 27.42 -17.84
N GLN A 92 -4.70 26.29 -17.85
CA GLN A 92 -4.65 25.39 -16.71
C GLN A 92 -3.83 26.02 -15.58
N TRP A 93 -4.34 25.91 -14.35
CA TRP A 93 -3.87 26.66 -13.22
C TRP A 93 -3.95 25.88 -11.91
N ILE A 94 -2.91 25.97 -11.06
CA ILE A 94 -2.81 25.31 -9.75
C ILE A 94 -2.36 26.33 -8.71
N ARG A 95 -2.92 26.26 -7.49
CA ARG A 95 -2.43 26.92 -6.29
C ARG A 95 -2.19 25.91 -5.19
N ILE A 96 -1.03 26.02 -4.52
CA ILE A 96 -0.63 25.19 -3.39
C ILE A 96 -0.43 26.06 -2.16
N LEU A 97 -1.18 25.82 -1.09
CA LEU A 97 -1.00 26.44 0.22
C LEU A 97 0.03 25.63 1.02
N HIS A 98 1.11 26.25 1.41
CA HIS A 98 2.19 25.65 2.17
C HIS A 98 1.99 25.75 3.70
N PRO A 99 2.67 24.90 4.52
CA PRO A 99 2.53 24.91 5.99
C PRO A 99 2.92 26.24 6.65
N ASP A 100 3.79 27.06 6.02
CA ASP A 100 4.17 28.39 6.49
C ASP A 100 3.15 29.49 6.15
N GLY A 101 2.03 29.12 5.50
CA GLY A 101 0.96 30.03 5.10
C GLY A 101 1.21 30.74 3.76
N THR A 102 2.31 30.48 3.08
CA THR A 102 2.55 31.01 1.72
C THR A 102 1.80 30.18 0.68
N ILE A 103 1.55 30.77 -0.51
CA ILE A 103 0.96 30.04 -1.64
C ILE A 103 1.88 30.16 -2.85
N THR A 104 2.16 29.02 -3.51
CA THR A 104 2.74 29.01 -4.85
C THR A 104 1.65 28.80 -5.89
N GLU A 105 1.77 29.49 -7.03
CA GLU A 105 0.79 29.49 -8.11
C GLU A 105 1.50 29.20 -9.43
N TYR A 106 0.92 28.29 -10.21
CA TYR A 106 1.47 27.74 -11.46
C TYR A 106 0.48 27.99 -12.59
N GLY A 107 0.96 28.51 -13.71
CA GLY A 107 0.12 28.87 -14.87
C GLY A 107 0.63 28.31 -16.20
N HIS A 108 -0.22 28.38 -17.21
CA HIS A 108 0.01 28.04 -18.62
C HIS A 108 0.25 26.56 -18.93
N MET A 109 -0.10 25.65 -17.97
CA MET A 109 0.06 24.21 -18.18
C MET A 109 -0.84 23.70 -19.31
N GLN A 110 -0.39 22.64 -19.98
CA GLN A 110 -1.24 21.89 -20.91
C GLN A 110 -2.01 20.74 -20.22
N ARG A 111 -1.52 20.29 -19.05
CA ARG A 111 -2.09 19.22 -18.27
C ARG A 111 -1.80 19.46 -16.79
N ARG A 112 -2.77 19.21 -15.95
CA ARG A 112 -2.66 19.18 -14.49
C ARG A 112 -2.69 17.72 -14.05
N ASP A 113 -1.82 17.35 -13.10
CA ASP A 113 -1.71 16.01 -12.56
C ASP A 113 -2.25 15.92 -11.13
N VAL A 114 -2.68 17.07 -10.55
CA VAL A 114 -3.25 17.19 -9.20
C VAL A 114 -4.55 17.98 -9.20
N PHE A 115 -5.41 17.74 -8.20
CA PHE A 115 -6.73 18.31 -8.06
C PHE A 115 -6.89 19.07 -6.73
N GLU A 116 -7.91 19.92 -6.64
CA GLU A 116 -8.24 20.65 -5.41
C GLU A 116 -8.51 19.67 -4.27
N GLY A 117 -7.84 19.89 -3.13
CA GLY A 117 -7.89 19.03 -1.96
C GLY A 117 -6.72 18.05 -1.82
N ASP A 118 -5.94 17.81 -2.89
CA ASP A 118 -4.77 16.94 -2.85
C ASP A 118 -3.67 17.50 -1.95
N ASP A 119 -3.01 16.65 -1.19
CA ASP A 119 -1.77 16.97 -0.50
C ASP A 119 -0.60 16.68 -1.45
N VAL A 120 0.32 17.62 -1.58
CA VAL A 120 1.50 17.52 -2.46
C VAL A 120 2.78 17.75 -1.68
N ARG A 121 3.89 17.26 -2.22
CA ARG A 121 5.23 17.42 -1.64
C ARG A 121 6.16 18.19 -2.54
N ALA A 122 7.17 18.79 -1.91
CA ALA A 122 8.27 19.43 -2.62
C ALA A 122 8.88 18.47 -3.66
N GLY A 123 8.94 18.88 -4.92
CA GLY A 123 9.46 18.06 -6.01
C GLY A 123 8.50 17.01 -6.59
N GLN A 124 7.25 16.93 -6.11
CA GLN A 124 6.22 16.13 -6.75
C GLN A 124 5.80 16.75 -8.07
N GLN A 125 5.73 15.96 -9.15
CA GLN A 125 5.18 16.43 -10.43
C GLN A 125 3.70 16.75 -10.26
N ILE A 126 3.31 17.97 -10.63
CA ILE A 126 1.93 18.45 -10.52
C ILE A 126 1.30 18.81 -11.86
N ALA A 127 2.12 18.98 -12.91
CA ALA A 127 1.63 19.39 -14.23
C ALA A 127 2.65 19.11 -15.34
N LEU A 128 2.23 19.37 -16.58
CA LEU A 128 3.10 19.47 -17.74
C LEU A 128 3.01 20.87 -18.35
N MET A 129 4.17 21.46 -18.67
CA MET A 129 4.30 22.77 -19.29
C MET A 129 3.52 22.87 -20.59
N GLY A 130 2.80 23.96 -20.76
CA GLY A 130 2.03 24.27 -21.94
C GLY A 130 2.22 25.73 -22.39
N SER A 131 1.23 26.23 -23.07
CA SER A 131 1.13 27.64 -23.50
C SER A 131 -0.36 28.01 -23.54
N GLU A 132 -1.12 27.56 -22.53
CA GLU A 132 -2.55 27.87 -22.46
C GLU A 132 -2.81 29.23 -21.84
N GLY A 133 -3.99 29.81 -22.14
CA GLY A 133 -4.34 31.16 -21.71
C GLY A 133 -3.59 32.27 -22.48
N ASN A 134 -3.29 33.38 -21.82
CA ASN A 134 -2.56 34.50 -22.42
C ASN A 134 -1.04 34.26 -22.35
N SER A 135 -0.50 33.53 -23.33
CA SER A 135 0.88 33.07 -23.37
C SER A 135 1.47 33.24 -24.77
N THR A 136 2.75 33.64 -24.85
CA THR A 136 3.48 33.84 -26.13
C THR A 136 4.26 32.61 -26.57
N GLY A 137 4.38 31.58 -25.71
CA GLY A 137 5.10 30.34 -25.98
C GLY A 137 5.14 29.44 -24.75
N PRO A 138 5.64 28.20 -24.87
CA PRO A 138 5.63 27.27 -23.74
C PRO A 138 6.53 27.74 -22.59
N HIS A 139 5.95 27.96 -21.42
CA HIS A 139 6.63 28.31 -20.17
C HIS A 139 5.77 27.99 -18.95
N LEU A 140 6.41 27.92 -17.79
CA LEU A 140 5.77 27.99 -16.49
C LEU A 140 5.76 29.44 -16.03
N HIS A 141 4.59 30.01 -15.78
CA HIS A 141 4.44 31.22 -14.99
C HIS A 141 4.33 30.82 -13.52
N LEU A 142 5.35 31.15 -12.71
CA LEU A 142 5.40 30.87 -11.29
C LEU A 142 5.20 32.16 -10.49
N ARG A 143 4.22 32.15 -9.59
CA ARG A 143 3.93 33.25 -8.66
C ARG A 143 3.98 32.77 -7.22
N VAL A 144 4.34 33.67 -6.32
CA VAL A 144 4.31 33.42 -4.88
C VAL A 144 3.48 34.47 -4.16
N TRP A 145 2.64 34.01 -3.24
CA TRP A 145 1.86 34.84 -2.33
C TRP A 145 2.39 34.66 -0.90
N ALA A 146 2.67 35.76 -0.23
CA ALA A 146 3.25 35.75 1.11
C ALA A 146 2.24 35.43 2.22
N ASP A 147 0.97 35.26 1.87
CA ASP A 147 -0.11 35.04 2.83
C ASP A 147 -1.18 34.05 2.29
N PRO A 148 -1.91 33.34 3.19
CA PRO A 148 -2.86 32.30 2.79
C PRO A 148 -4.13 32.84 2.10
N ASN A 149 -4.35 34.14 2.10
CA ASN A 149 -5.49 34.78 1.42
C ASN A 149 -5.12 35.26 0.01
N ALA A 150 -3.89 35.01 -0.43
CA ALA A 150 -3.35 35.46 -1.73
C ALA A 150 -3.53 36.98 -1.95
N SER A 151 -3.22 37.78 -0.92
CA SER A 151 -3.38 39.23 -0.94
C SER A 151 -2.07 40.01 -1.16
N GLN A 152 -0.94 39.39 -0.80
CA GLN A 152 0.40 39.99 -0.93
C GLN A 152 1.31 39.11 -1.78
N ARG A 153 1.80 39.63 -2.90
CA ARG A 153 2.75 38.95 -3.78
C ARG A 153 4.18 39.19 -3.31
N THR A 154 5.02 38.20 -3.53
CA THR A 154 6.46 38.32 -3.33
C THR A 154 7.22 37.80 -4.55
N ASP A 155 8.46 38.28 -4.69
CA ASP A 155 9.35 37.82 -5.76
C ASP A 155 9.71 36.34 -5.57
N PRO A 156 9.44 35.47 -6.56
CA PRO A 156 9.74 34.06 -6.47
C PRO A 156 11.24 33.73 -6.36
N GLU A 157 12.14 34.53 -6.93
CA GLU A 157 13.57 34.22 -6.95
C GLU A 157 14.21 34.28 -5.55
N PRO A 158 14.11 35.38 -4.76
CA PRO A 158 14.57 35.37 -3.38
C PRO A 158 13.80 34.38 -2.51
N TYR A 159 12.48 34.23 -2.70
CA TYR A 159 11.67 33.25 -1.96
C TYR A 159 12.19 31.81 -2.11
N LEU A 160 12.52 31.38 -3.33
CA LEU A 160 13.11 30.08 -3.63
C LEU A 160 14.54 29.98 -3.07
N THR A 161 15.35 31.02 -3.23
CA THR A 161 16.76 31.04 -2.76
C THR A 161 16.85 30.90 -1.25
N GLU A 162 16.00 31.58 -0.49
CA GLU A 162 15.91 31.46 0.97
C GLU A 162 15.53 30.06 1.43
N ARG A 163 14.90 29.25 0.55
CA ARG A 163 14.48 27.86 0.78
C ARG A 163 15.39 26.83 0.09
N GLY A 164 16.59 27.27 -0.37
CA GLY A 164 17.63 26.38 -0.88
C GLY A 164 17.60 26.12 -2.40
N VAL A 165 16.75 26.79 -3.17
CA VAL A 165 16.66 26.65 -4.62
C VAL A 165 17.00 27.97 -5.32
N THR A 166 18.01 27.96 -6.18
CA THR A 166 18.34 29.10 -7.06
C THR A 166 17.91 28.75 -8.48
N VAL A 167 16.99 29.53 -9.05
CA VAL A 167 16.55 29.40 -10.44
C VAL A 167 17.44 30.18 -11.40
N PRO A 168 17.74 29.70 -12.63
CA PRO A 168 17.30 28.42 -13.17
C PRO A 168 17.95 27.23 -12.46
N CYS A 169 17.20 26.14 -12.35
CA CYS A 169 17.60 24.94 -11.63
C CYS A 169 17.20 23.68 -12.43
N VAL A 170 17.78 22.55 -12.06
CA VAL A 170 17.41 21.25 -12.62
C VAL A 170 16.62 20.47 -11.57
N PRO A 171 15.37 20.02 -11.85
CA PRO A 171 14.60 19.22 -10.93
C PRO A 171 15.36 17.99 -10.44
N GLY A 172 15.26 17.70 -9.14
CA GLY A 172 16.00 16.60 -8.50
C GLY A 172 17.43 16.93 -8.09
N SER A 173 17.95 18.15 -8.33
CA SER A 173 19.29 18.60 -7.92
C SER A 173 19.35 19.32 -6.55
N GLY A 174 18.21 19.59 -5.93
CA GLY A 174 18.11 20.15 -4.58
C GLY A 174 18.18 19.07 -3.48
N PRO A 175 18.31 19.47 -2.20
CA PRO A 175 18.13 18.52 -1.11
C PRO A 175 16.71 17.95 -1.23
N ARG A 176 16.63 16.69 -1.64
CA ARG A 176 15.38 15.94 -1.57
C ARG A 176 14.90 15.97 -0.13
N PRO A 177 13.63 16.35 0.16
CA PRO A 177 13.01 15.90 1.39
C PRO A 177 13.27 14.40 1.46
N ALA A 178 13.83 13.93 2.57
CA ALA A 178 13.98 12.49 2.76
C ALA A 178 12.62 11.86 2.44
N PRO A 179 12.56 10.86 1.54
CA PRO A 179 11.32 10.14 1.34
C PRO A 179 10.81 9.79 2.72
N LEU A 180 9.49 9.81 2.93
CA LEU A 180 8.95 9.26 4.16
C LEU A 180 9.46 7.84 4.23
N VAL A 181 10.53 7.65 4.98
CA VAL A 181 11.08 6.34 5.27
C VAL A 181 10.04 5.70 6.17
N TYR A 182 9.18 4.90 5.58
CA TYR A 182 8.48 3.89 6.36
C TYR A 182 9.49 2.76 6.53
N PRO A 183 10.14 2.64 7.70
CA PRO A 183 10.95 1.47 7.93
C PRO A 183 10.00 0.28 7.83
N ALA A 184 10.19 -0.54 6.83
CA ALA A 184 9.65 -1.88 6.80
C ALA A 184 10.41 -2.70 7.86
N GLU A 185 10.29 -2.30 9.11
CA GLU A 185 10.71 -3.09 10.24
C GLU A 185 9.53 -3.99 10.58
N SER A 186 9.53 -5.18 10.02
CA SER A 186 8.52 -6.22 10.21
C SER A 186 7.10 -5.84 9.74
N GLY A 187 6.72 -6.29 8.58
CA GLY A 187 5.38 -6.18 8.03
C GLY A 187 5.40 -6.49 6.54
N ARG A 188 4.42 -7.26 6.07
CA ARG A 188 4.35 -7.62 4.65
C ARG A 188 4.07 -6.40 3.79
N VAL A 189 4.62 -6.44 2.57
CA VAL A 189 4.16 -5.61 1.47
C VAL A 189 3.15 -6.42 0.68
N VAL A 190 1.90 -5.98 0.65
CA VAL A 190 0.83 -6.65 -0.10
C VAL A 190 0.26 -5.72 -1.16
N SER A 191 -0.18 -6.29 -2.26
CA SER A 191 -0.74 -5.53 -3.38
C SER A 191 -1.97 -6.23 -3.95
N ALA A 192 -2.90 -5.43 -4.45
CA ALA A 192 -4.10 -5.93 -5.09
C ALA A 192 -4.53 -5.01 -6.22
N ARG A 193 -5.30 -5.56 -7.15
CA ARG A 193 -5.93 -4.78 -8.22
C ARG A 193 -7.34 -4.37 -7.81
N SER A 194 -7.58 -3.07 -7.77
CA SER A 194 -8.90 -2.48 -7.55
C SER A 194 -9.86 -2.79 -8.70
N ALA A 195 -11.16 -2.63 -8.46
CA ALA A 195 -12.21 -2.94 -9.43
C ALA A 195 -12.10 -2.15 -10.74
N ASP A 196 -11.50 -0.97 -10.72
CA ASP A 196 -11.24 -0.13 -11.91
C ASP A 196 -9.96 -0.50 -12.67
N GLY A 197 -9.24 -1.55 -12.22
CA GLY A 197 -8.05 -2.08 -12.86
C GLY A 197 -6.73 -1.46 -12.37
N ARG A 198 -6.76 -0.48 -11.49
CA ARG A 198 -5.54 0.10 -10.88
C ARG A 198 -4.99 -0.82 -9.81
N LEU A 199 -3.67 -0.88 -9.68
CA LEU A 199 -3.03 -1.52 -8.54
C LEU A 199 -3.04 -0.59 -7.31
N GLU A 200 -3.21 -1.19 -6.16
CA GLU A 200 -2.95 -0.60 -4.84
C GLU A 200 -1.92 -1.47 -4.11
N VAL A 201 -0.99 -0.85 -3.41
CA VAL A 201 0.03 -1.51 -2.57
C VAL A 201 -0.06 -0.98 -1.15
N PHE A 202 0.09 -1.88 -0.20
CA PHE A 202 0.04 -1.60 1.23
C PHE A 202 1.35 -2.06 1.86
N ALA A 203 1.84 -1.26 2.80
CA ALA A 203 3.02 -1.58 3.58
C ALA A 203 2.78 -1.22 5.04
N ALA A 204 3.19 -2.10 5.95
CA ALA A 204 3.15 -1.83 7.37
C ALA A 204 4.52 -1.36 7.86
N GLY A 205 4.55 -0.23 8.55
CA GLY A 205 5.73 0.30 9.24
C GLY A 205 5.47 0.44 10.73
N ALA A 206 6.45 0.89 11.49
CA ALA A 206 6.34 1.06 12.94
C ALA A 206 5.17 1.96 13.38
N SER A 207 4.78 2.92 12.55
CA SER A 207 3.70 3.88 12.82
C SER A 207 2.31 3.44 12.34
N GLY A 208 2.18 2.27 11.72
CA GLY A 208 0.94 1.75 11.16
C GLY A 208 1.05 1.39 9.69
N VAL A 209 -0.08 1.23 9.04
CA VAL A 209 -0.23 0.84 7.63
C VAL A 209 -0.33 2.08 6.76
N SER A 210 0.34 2.04 5.63
CA SER A 210 0.23 3.06 4.57
C SER A 210 -0.08 2.38 3.24
N HIS A 211 -0.69 3.11 2.32
CA HIS A 211 -0.92 2.64 0.97
C HIS A 211 -0.54 3.67 -0.10
N ALA A 212 -0.30 3.16 -1.29
CA ALA A 212 -0.18 3.94 -2.52
C ALA A 212 -0.95 3.22 -3.63
N TRP A 213 -1.42 3.96 -4.62
CA TRP A 213 -2.22 3.40 -5.73
C TRP A 213 -1.80 4.01 -7.06
N GLN A 214 -2.05 3.30 -8.13
CA GLN A 214 -1.88 3.86 -9.46
C GLN A 214 -2.93 4.95 -9.71
N THR A 215 -2.52 6.13 -10.12
CA THR A 215 -3.44 7.25 -10.38
C THR A 215 -4.25 7.06 -11.67
N VAL A 216 -3.72 6.24 -12.59
CA VAL A 216 -4.40 5.72 -13.78
C VAL A 216 -3.99 4.26 -13.98
N VAL A 217 -4.83 3.46 -14.62
CA VAL A 217 -4.56 2.03 -14.90
C VAL A 217 -3.22 1.85 -15.59
N ASN A 218 -2.37 0.97 -15.07
CA ASN A 218 -1.00 0.70 -15.54
C ASN A 218 -0.11 1.96 -15.58
N GLY A 219 -0.38 2.95 -14.76
CA GLY A 219 0.24 4.27 -14.81
C GLY A 219 1.11 4.60 -13.60
N VAL A 220 1.29 5.90 -13.38
CA VAL A 220 2.07 6.44 -12.28
C VAL A 220 1.37 6.20 -10.93
N TRP A 221 2.18 6.14 -9.89
CA TRP A 221 1.74 5.94 -8.51
C TRP A 221 1.42 7.25 -7.81
N SER A 222 0.49 7.20 -6.85
CA SER A 222 0.24 8.27 -5.89
C SER A 222 1.40 8.41 -4.92
N GLU A 223 1.39 9.46 -4.12
CA GLU A 223 2.14 9.47 -2.88
C GLU A 223 1.57 8.43 -1.90
N TRP A 224 2.39 8.07 -0.89
CA TRP A 224 1.94 7.22 0.20
C TRP A 224 0.96 7.96 1.10
N GLU A 225 -0.18 7.36 1.35
CA GLU A 225 -1.17 7.82 2.33
C GLU A 225 -1.11 6.94 3.58
N GLY A 226 -0.98 7.58 4.74
CA GLY A 226 -1.03 6.88 6.02
C GLY A 226 -2.46 6.50 6.39
N LEU A 227 -2.72 5.21 6.55
CA LEU A 227 -4.03 4.70 6.98
C LEU A 227 -4.14 4.56 8.51
N GLY A 228 -3.02 4.68 9.25
CA GLY A 228 -2.96 4.34 10.67
C GLY A 228 -3.06 2.83 10.90
N GLY A 229 -3.71 2.41 11.98
CA GLY A 229 -3.83 0.98 12.33
C GLY A 229 -2.62 0.44 13.10
N PRO A 230 -2.51 -0.90 13.26
CA PRO A 230 -1.44 -1.49 14.05
C PRO A 230 -0.08 -1.34 13.35
N GLY A 231 0.93 -0.88 14.09
CA GLY A 231 2.30 -0.77 13.60
C GLY A 231 3.00 -2.13 13.54
N GLY A 232 3.92 -2.31 12.58
CA GLY A 232 4.66 -3.56 12.39
C GLY A 232 3.75 -4.77 12.15
N ALA A 233 2.66 -4.59 11.42
CA ALA A 233 1.64 -5.63 11.20
C ALA A 233 1.98 -6.52 10.01
N GLU A 234 1.66 -7.80 10.11
CA GLU A 234 1.46 -8.66 8.95
C GLU A 234 0.18 -8.22 8.23
N LEU A 235 0.20 -8.23 6.90
CA LEU A 235 -0.90 -7.75 6.08
C LEU A 235 -1.45 -8.83 5.16
N ALA A 236 -2.77 -8.84 4.97
CA ALA A 236 -3.42 -9.57 3.89
C ALA A 236 -4.50 -8.69 3.25
N ILE A 237 -4.75 -8.88 1.97
CA ILE A 237 -5.73 -8.11 1.21
C ILE A 237 -6.55 -9.03 0.32
N GLY A 238 -7.87 -8.80 0.24
CA GLY A 238 -8.75 -9.56 -0.63
C GLY A 238 -9.87 -8.71 -1.21
N PRO A 239 -10.33 -9.04 -2.43
CA PRO A 239 -11.49 -8.40 -3.03
C PRO A 239 -12.79 -9.01 -2.52
N ASN A 240 -13.69 -8.19 -2.03
CA ASN A 240 -15.08 -8.56 -1.78
C ASN A 240 -15.81 -8.88 -3.10
N ALA A 241 -16.92 -9.59 -3.03
CA ALA A 241 -17.71 -9.99 -4.21
C ALA A 241 -18.22 -8.81 -5.04
N ASP A 242 -18.38 -7.63 -4.44
CA ASP A 242 -18.77 -6.38 -5.10
C ASP A 242 -17.58 -5.58 -5.66
N GLY A 243 -16.35 -6.11 -5.53
CA GLY A 243 -15.13 -5.49 -6.03
C GLY A 243 -14.46 -4.49 -5.07
N ARG A 244 -15.01 -4.28 -3.88
CA ARG A 244 -14.32 -3.51 -2.84
C ARG A 244 -13.15 -4.32 -2.28
N LEU A 245 -11.99 -3.69 -2.14
CA LEU A 245 -10.87 -4.28 -1.44
C LEU A 245 -11.08 -4.20 0.08
N GLU A 246 -10.60 -5.21 0.79
CA GLU A 246 -10.56 -5.28 2.24
C GLU A 246 -9.17 -5.69 2.69
N VAL A 247 -8.52 -4.89 3.54
CA VAL A 247 -7.18 -5.12 4.08
C VAL A 247 -7.28 -5.48 5.56
N PHE A 248 -6.51 -6.48 5.94
CA PHE A 248 -6.37 -7.00 7.29
C PHE A 248 -4.96 -6.77 7.77
N ALA A 249 -4.82 -6.36 9.05
CA ALA A 249 -3.54 -6.03 9.66
C ALA A 249 -3.45 -6.71 11.05
N LEU A 250 -2.46 -7.60 11.19
CA LEU A 250 -2.21 -8.39 12.38
C LEU A 250 -0.90 -7.97 13.04
N ASN A 251 -0.96 -7.55 14.29
CA ASN A 251 0.21 -7.28 15.12
C ASN A 251 0.09 -8.07 16.43
N GLY A 252 0.63 -9.29 16.44
CA GLY A 252 0.67 -10.13 17.64
C GLY A 252 -0.70 -10.33 18.31
N THR A 253 -1.13 -9.36 19.12
CA THR A 253 -2.37 -9.42 19.90
C THR A 253 -3.55 -8.69 19.26
N THR A 254 -3.34 -7.94 18.20
CA THR A 254 -4.35 -7.08 17.57
C THR A 254 -4.51 -7.47 16.11
N LEU A 255 -5.71 -7.84 15.72
CA LEU A 255 -6.11 -8.02 14.33
C LEU A 255 -7.24 -7.04 14.03
N GLN A 256 -7.00 -6.17 13.07
CA GLN A 256 -7.95 -5.16 12.60
C GLN A 256 -8.16 -5.29 11.10
N HIS A 257 -9.27 -4.79 10.60
CA HIS A 257 -9.54 -4.70 9.18
C HIS A 257 -10.07 -3.31 8.80
N ARG A 258 -9.97 -3.01 7.51
CA ARG A 258 -10.59 -1.84 6.91
C ARG A 258 -10.90 -2.16 5.44
N TYR A 259 -11.96 -1.57 4.92
CA TYR A 259 -12.49 -1.88 3.60
C TYR A 259 -12.81 -0.63 2.81
N GLN A 260 -12.83 -0.73 1.50
CA GLN A 260 -13.30 0.35 0.64
C GLN A 260 -14.81 0.55 0.83
N LEU A 261 -15.25 1.79 0.95
CA LEU A 261 -16.68 2.14 1.12
C LEU A 261 -17.49 1.90 -0.16
N GLN A 262 -16.81 1.94 -1.31
CA GLN A 262 -17.30 1.56 -2.63
C GLN A 262 -16.11 1.05 -3.46
N PRO A 263 -16.34 0.26 -4.52
CA PRO A 263 -15.27 -0.24 -5.38
C PRO A 263 -14.35 0.89 -5.85
N SER A 264 -13.04 0.71 -5.69
CA SER A 264 -11.99 1.70 -6.00
C SER A 264 -12.17 3.07 -5.33
N GLY A 265 -12.89 3.12 -4.21
CA GLY A 265 -13.24 4.34 -3.49
C GLY A 265 -12.48 4.54 -2.19
N ALA A 266 -12.95 5.51 -1.41
CA ALA A 266 -12.39 5.82 -0.09
C ALA A 266 -12.48 4.63 0.88
N TRP A 267 -11.58 4.60 1.86
CA TRP A 267 -11.48 3.56 2.87
C TRP A 267 -12.31 3.87 4.13
N SER A 268 -12.85 2.84 4.79
CA SER A 268 -13.44 2.93 6.12
C SER A 268 -12.41 3.32 7.18
N GLY A 269 -12.80 3.52 8.43
CA GLY A 269 -11.87 3.44 9.57
C GLY A 269 -11.42 2.01 9.82
N TRP A 270 -10.36 1.83 10.64
CA TRP A 270 -9.98 0.52 11.16
C TRP A 270 -11.02 0.04 12.16
N GLU A 271 -11.42 -1.20 12.02
CA GLU A 271 -12.37 -1.89 12.91
C GLU A 271 -11.65 -3.08 13.57
N ASP A 272 -11.98 -3.34 14.83
CA ASP A 272 -11.48 -4.52 15.53
C ASP A 272 -12.06 -5.79 14.89
N PHE A 273 -11.16 -6.66 14.44
CA PHE A 273 -11.55 -7.94 13.86
C PHE A 273 -11.51 -9.08 14.89
N GLY A 274 -10.99 -8.78 16.08
CA GLY A 274 -10.79 -9.74 17.15
C GLY A 274 -9.69 -10.74 16.86
N GLY A 275 -9.17 -11.35 17.91
CA GLY A 275 -8.06 -12.30 17.79
C GLY A 275 -6.70 -11.63 17.72
N GLY A 276 -5.71 -12.43 17.41
CA GLY A 276 -4.31 -12.09 17.27
C GLY A 276 -3.55 -13.34 16.82
N GLY A 277 -2.29 -13.22 16.49
CA GLY A 277 -1.54 -14.36 15.98
C GLY A 277 -0.16 -14.01 15.49
N HIS A 278 0.37 -14.89 14.67
CA HIS A 278 1.69 -14.79 14.07
C HIS A 278 1.62 -14.31 12.61
N ASP A 279 0.74 -14.91 11.82
CA ASP A 279 0.54 -14.60 10.41
C ASP A 279 -0.92 -14.73 10.01
N LEU A 280 -1.31 -14.14 8.86
CA LEU A 280 -2.68 -14.17 8.34
C LEU A 280 -2.71 -14.28 6.82
N ALA A 281 -3.77 -14.91 6.32
CA ALA A 281 -4.05 -14.98 4.89
C ALA A 281 -5.55 -14.78 4.62
N VAL A 282 -5.91 -14.28 3.44
CA VAL A 282 -7.29 -14.07 3.03
C VAL A 282 -7.54 -14.66 1.65
N GLY A 283 -8.67 -15.34 1.49
CA GLY A 283 -9.10 -15.90 0.23
C GLY A 283 -10.59 -15.68 -0.02
N ALA A 284 -10.97 -15.63 -1.29
CA ALA A 284 -12.37 -15.56 -1.69
C ALA A 284 -12.89 -16.95 -2.06
N ASN A 285 -13.92 -17.41 -1.35
CA ASN A 285 -14.69 -18.60 -1.67
C ASN A 285 -15.27 -18.50 -3.10
N GLN A 286 -15.68 -19.60 -3.67
CA GLN A 286 -16.26 -19.64 -5.01
C GLN A 286 -17.55 -18.83 -5.13
N ASP A 287 -18.30 -18.68 -4.03
CA ASP A 287 -19.50 -17.86 -3.95
C ASP A 287 -19.23 -16.37 -3.68
N GLY A 288 -17.95 -15.98 -3.58
CA GLY A 288 -17.49 -14.60 -3.37
C GLY A 288 -17.40 -14.17 -1.90
N ARG A 289 -17.69 -15.04 -0.93
CA ARG A 289 -17.46 -14.76 0.49
C ARG A 289 -15.96 -14.77 0.78
N LEU A 290 -15.46 -13.76 1.47
CA LEU A 290 -14.10 -13.78 2.00
C LEU A 290 -14.00 -14.70 3.21
N GLU A 291 -12.84 -15.35 3.32
CA GLU A 291 -12.44 -16.16 4.46
C GLU A 291 -11.01 -15.77 4.86
N VAL A 292 -10.82 -15.47 6.14
CA VAL A 292 -9.55 -15.03 6.74
C VAL A 292 -9.06 -16.14 7.65
N PHE A 293 -7.80 -16.48 7.51
CA PHE A 293 -7.09 -17.39 8.39
C PHE A 293 -6.05 -16.61 9.19
N ALA A 294 -5.83 -17.03 10.43
CA ALA A 294 -4.77 -16.53 11.28
C ALA A 294 -4.10 -17.71 11.99
N SER A 295 -2.76 -17.72 11.98
CA SER A 295 -1.97 -18.68 12.75
C SER A 295 -1.58 -18.08 14.11
N GLY A 296 -1.45 -18.93 15.11
CA GLY A 296 -1.03 -18.52 16.44
C GLY A 296 -0.52 -19.69 17.27
N PRO A 297 -0.19 -19.48 18.55
CA PRO A 297 0.40 -20.52 19.39
C PRO A 297 -0.50 -21.74 19.60
N ALA A 298 -1.80 -21.63 19.35
CA ALA A 298 -2.76 -22.75 19.46
C ALA A 298 -3.10 -23.42 18.10
N GLY A 299 -2.39 -23.07 17.03
CA GLY A 299 -2.63 -23.55 15.67
C GLY A 299 -3.28 -22.50 14.77
N VAL A 300 -4.05 -22.96 13.78
CA VAL A 300 -4.68 -22.12 12.77
C VAL A 300 -6.18 -22.00 13.03
N PHE A 301 -6.68 -20.78 12.91
CA PHE A 301 -8.08 -20.42 13.09
C PHE A 301 -8.57 -19.70 11.83
N HIS A 302 -9.87 -19.71 11.60
CA HIS A 302 -10.47 -18.99 10.49
C HIS A 302 -11.74 -18.24 10.91
N ARG A 303 -12.10 -17.28 10.06
CA ARG A 303 -13.30 -16.48 10.15
C ARG A 303 -13.77 -16.15 8.74
N TYR A 304 -15.06 -16.26 8.46
CA TYR A 304 -15.61 -16.12 7.12
C TYR A 304 -16.81 -15.18 7.08
N GLN A 305 -17.05 -14.60 5.93
CA GLN A 305 -18.29 -13.84 5.69
C GLN A 305 -19.49 -14.78 5.65
N THR A 306 -20.56 -14.43 6.35
CA THR A 306 -21.80 -15.22 6.43
C THR A 306 -22.65 -15.16 5.15
N ALA A 307 -22.39 -14.15 4.32
CA ALA A 307 -22.91 -13.97 2.96
C ALA A 307 -21.91 -13.12 2.17
N PRO A 308 -21.90 -13.15 0.82
CA PRO A 308 -21.07 -12.25 0.00
C PRO A 308 -21.28 -10.78 0.42
N ASN A 309 -20.18 -10.07 0.69
CA ASN A 309 -20.16 -8.70 1.22
C ASN A 309 -20.90 -8.53 2.57
N GLY A 310 -21.16 -9.62 3.27
CA GLY A 310 -21.94 -9.64 4.51
C GLY A 310 -21.09 -9.51 5.77
N GLY A 311 -21.75 -9.68 6.92
CA GLY A 311 -21.08 -9.73 8.20
C GLY A 311 -20.23 -10.99 8.38
N TRP A 312 -19.40 -11.00 9.43
CA TRP A 312 -18.45 -12.06 9.71
C TRP A 312 -18.94 -13.07 10.75
N SER A 313 -18.53 -14.33 10.62
CA SER A 313 -18.69 -15.36 11.65
C SER A 313 -17.88 -15.02 12.91
N GLY A 314 -17.97 -15.82 13.96
CA GLY A 314 -16.93 -15.87 15.00
C GLY A 314 -15.66 -16.54 14.48
N TRP A 315 -14.56 -16.44 15.25
CA TRP A 315 -13.35 -17.23 15.01
C TRP A 315 -13.61 -18.69 15.37
N GLU A 316 -13.25 -19.59 14.45
CA GLU A 316 -13.38 -21.04 14.59
C GLU A 316 -12.02 -21.69 14.40
N GLY A 317 -11.74 -22.76 15.17
CA GLY A 317 -10.51 -23.53 15.00
C GLY A 317 -10.63 -24.46 13.79
N THR A 318 -9.60 -24.55 12.99
CA THR A 318 -9.54 -25.44 11.81
C THR A 318 -9.19 -26.89 12.15
N GLY A 319 -9.23 -27.26 13.42
CA GLY A 319 -8.89 -28.61 13.87
C GLY A 319 -7.40 -28.86 14.11
N GLY A 320 -6.60 -27.80 14.25
CA GLY A 320 -5.15 -27.86 14.55
C GLY A 320 -4.32 -27.00 13.61
N GLY A 321 -3.37 -27.64 12.92
CA GLY A 321 -2.35 -26.97 12.10
C GLY A 321 -1.09 -26.62 12.90
N PRO A 322 0.03 -26.32 12.22
CA PRO A 322 1.26 -25.94 12.89
C PRO A 322 1.09 -24.62 13.62
N ALA A 323 1.57 -24.54 14.86
CA ALA A 323 1.51 -23.32 15.65
C ALA A 323 2.48 -22.26 15.11
N ASN A 324 2.08 -20.99 15.17
CA ASN A 324 2.88 -19.85 14.71
C ASN A 324 3.50 -20.07 13.31
N SER A 325 2.69 -20.51 12.38
CA SER A 325 3.11 -20.78 11.01
C SER A 325 2.91 -19.56 10.11
N GLU A 326 3.76 -19.42 9.10
CA GLU A 326 3.45 -18.66 7.89
C GLU A 326 2.31 -19.36 7.18
N ILE A 327 1.30 -18.62 6.69
CA ILE A 327 0.11 -19.19 6.05
C ILE A 327 -0.22 -18.48 4.75
N GLU A 328 -0.65 -19.27 3.76
CA GLU A 328 -1.11 -18.78 2.48
C GLU A 328 -2.32 -19.58 2.00
N LEU A 329 -3.14 -18.96 1.13
CA LEU A 329 -4.29 -19.60 0.53
C LEU A 329 -4.15 -19.72 -0.98
N GLY A 330 -4.65 -20.84 -1.51
CA GLY A 330 -4.86 -21.03 -2.93
C GLY A 330 -6.30 -21.46 -3.22
N LYS A 331 -6.77 -21.16 -4.42
CA LYS A 331 -8.04 -21.70 -4.92
C LYS A 331 -7.74 -22.74 -6.00
N ALA A 332 -8.08 -23.98 -5.73
CA ALA A 332 -7.90 -25.07 -6.67
C ALA A 332 -8.82 -24.93 -7.92
N PRO A 333 -8.52 -25.61 -9.04
CA PRO A 333 -9.29 -25.51 -10.29
C PRO A 333 -10.77 -25.88 -10.15
N ASP A 334 -11.11 -26.68 -9.15
CA ASP A 334 -12.48 -27.09 -8.85
C ASP A 334 -13.25 -26.07 -7.98
N GLY A 335 -12.60 -24.94 -7.62
CA GLY A 335 -13.19 -23.84 -6.86
C GLY A 335 -13.08 -23.97 -5.35
N ARG A 336 -12.47 -25.04 -4.83
CA ARG A 336 -12.20 -25.21 -3.39
C ARG A 336 -11.01 -24.36 -2.96
N LEU A 337 -11.08 -23.80 -1.76
CA LEU A 337 -9.92 -23.16 -1.11
C LEU A 337 -9.03 -24.24 -0.47
N GLU A 338 -7.74 -24.01 -0.54
CA GLU A 338 -6.72 -24.74 0.22
C GLU A 338 -5.90 -23.75 1.03
N VAL A 339 -5.62 -24.07 2.29
CA VAL A 339 -4.74 -23.31 3.18
C VAL A 339 -3.46 -24.10 3.44
N PHE A 340 -2.35 -23.43 3.34
CA PHE A 340 -1.01 -23.95 3.52
C PHE A 340 -0.40 -23.30 4.76
N ALA A 341 0.26 -24.11 5.61
CA ALA A 341 0.84 -23.63 6.86
C ALA A 341 2.23 -24.22 7.06
N LEU A 342 3.22 -23.33 7.21
CA LEU A 342 4.64 -23.64 7.30
C LEU A 342 5.23 -23.12 8.61
N ASN A 343 5.87 -23.99 9.39
CA ASN A 343 6.62 -23.61 10.59
C ASN A 343 7.88 -24.46 10.69
N GLY A 344 9.03 -23.91 10.35
CA GLY A 344 10.32 -24.60 10.45
C GLY A 344 10.33 -25.94 9.68
N ASP A 345 10.34 -27.05 10.41
CA ASP A 345 10.38 -28.39 9.85
C ASP A 345 9.00 -28.98 9.51
N THR A 346 7.93 -28.20 9.72
CA THR A 346 6.55 -28.67 9.54
C THR A 346 5.86 -27.87 8.45
N PHE A 347 5.47 -28.54 7.38
CA PHE A 347 4.63 -27.99 6.34
C PHE A 347 3.41 -28.87 6.15
N GLN A 348 2.23 -28.33 6.35
CA GLN A 348 0.95 -29.00 6.23
C GLN A 348 0.01 -28.18 5.35
N HIS A 349 -0.99 -28.85 4.80
CA HIS A 349 -2.10 -28.18 4.13
C HIS A 349 -3.44 -28.77 4.55
N GLN A 350 -4.49 -28.00 4.30
CA GLN A 350 -5.88 -28.36 4.56
C GLN A 350 -6.72 -27.77 3.43
N TRP A 351 -7.77 -28.46 3.02
CA TRP A 351 -8.61 -28.05 1.90
C TRP A 351 -10.09 -28.14 2.24
N GLN A 352 -10.90 -27.39 1.53
CA GLN A 352 -12.35 -27.52 1.62
C GLN A 352 -12.78 -28.90 1.09
N THR A 353 -13.62 -29.63 1.85
CA THR A 353 -14.13 -30.93 1.42
C THR A 353 -15.12 -30.85 0.26
N ASP A 354 -15.84 -29.73 0.20
CA ASP A 354 -16.75 -29.36 -0.88
C ASP A 354 -16.54 -27.86 -1.20
N VAL A 355 -16.91 -27.43 -2.39
CA VAL A 355 -16.86 -26.00 -2.77
C VAL A 355 -17.68 -25.16 -1.79
N ASN A 356 -17.06 -24.13 -1.19
CA ASN A 356 -17.62 -23.30 -0.12
C ASN A 356 -18.04 -24.09 1.14
N GLY A 357 -17.53 -25.30 1.31
CA GLY A 357 -17.92 -26.24 2.37
C GLY A 357 -16.99 -26.21 3.58
N GLY A 358 -17.08 -27.28 4.39
CA GLY A 358 -16.22 -27.47 5.55
C GLY A 358 -14.79 -27.86 5.18
N TRP A 359 -13.92 -27.92 6.16
CA TRP A 359 -12.50 -28.20 6.00
C TRP A 359 -12.15 -29.66 6.29
N SER A 360 -11.17 -30.21 5.57
CA SER A 360 -10.56 -31.52 5.83
C SER A 360 -9.81 -31.53 7.17
N ALA A 361 -9.26 -32.66 7.58
CA ALA A 361 -8.15 -32.64 8.55
C ALA A 361 -6.88 -32.09 7.91
N TRP A 362 -5.96 -31.57 8.72
CA TRP A 362 -4.63 -31.16 8.27
C TRP A 362 -3.83 -32.36 7.78
N ASP A 363 -3.28 -32.26 6.57
CA ASP A 363 -2.41 -33.28 5.99
C ASP A 363 -0.95 -33.06 6.45
N ALA A 364 -0.57 -33.78 7.49
CA ALA A 364 0.81 -33.78 7.99
C ALA A 364 1.78 -34.52 7.03
N THR A 365 1.27 -35.24 6.02
CA THR A 365 2.12 -35.94 5.04
C THR A 365 2.53 -35.07 3.87
N PHE A 366 2.00 -33.82 3.79
CA PHE A 366 2.39 -32.86 2.77
C PHE A 366 3.91 -32.65 2.77
N GLY A 367 4.50 -32.60 3.97
CA GLY A 367 5.95 -32.65 4.20
C GLY A 367 6.66 -31.38 3.72
N GLY A 368 7.95 -31.31 3.97
CA GLY A 368 8.75 -30.12 3.71
C GLY A 368 8.91 -29.26 4.97
N GLY A 369 9.54 -28.11 4.80
CA GLY A 369 9.82 -27.16 5.86
C GLY A 369 10.45 -25.91 5.27
N GLY A 370 10.61 -24.86 6.07
CA GLY A 370 11.19 -23.59 5.63
C GLY A 370 10.81 -22.43 6.53
N HIS A 371 11.02 -21.24 6.00
CA HIS A 371 10.81 -19.98 6.71
C HIS A 371 9.74 -19.10 6.08
N ASP A 372 9.45 -19.31 4.79
CA ASP A 372 8.45 -18.56 4.04
C ASP A 372 7.88 -19.38 2.90
N LEU A 373 6.66 -19.05 2.48
CA LEU A 373 5.98 -19.73 1.37
C LEU A 373 5.23 -18.73 0.50
N THR A 374 4.98 -19.14 -0.74
CA THR A 374 4.00 -18.47 -1.61
C THR A 374 3.22 -19.49 -2.42
N VAL A 375 1.97 -19.18 -2.71
CA VAL A 375 1.07 -20.03 -3.47
C VAL A 375 0.70 -19.34 -4.78
N SER A 376 0.94 -20.03 -5.88
CA SER A 376 0.56 -19.59 -7.22
C SER A 376 -0.39 -20.60 -7.86
N HIS A 377 -0.89 -20.24 -9.01
CA HIS A 377 -1.63 -21.18 -9.87
C HIS A 377 -0.98 -21.23 -11.24
N ASN A 378 -0.91 -22.41 -11.78
CA ASN A 378 -0.59 -22.58 -13.18
C ASN A 378 -1.75 -22.07 -14.07
N ARG A 379 -1.50 -21.83 -15.34
CA ARG A 379 -2.53 -21.33 -16.27
C ARG A 379 -3.79 -22.20 -16.33
N ASP A 380 -3.68 -23.49 -16.03
CA ASP A 380 -4.80 -24.43 -15.97
C ASP A 380 -5.51 -24.45 -14.59
N GLY A 381 -5.12 -23.55 -13.70
CA GLY A 381 -5.70 -23.38 -12.36
C GLY A 381 -5.10 -24.30 -11.29
N ARG A 382 -4.22 -25.26 -11.65
CA ARG A 382 -3.57 -26.11 -10.65
C ARG A 382 -2.66 -25.29 -9.76
N LEU A 383 -2.75 -25.52 -8.46
CA LEU A 383 -1.93 -24.83 -7.48
C LEU A 383 -0.47 -25.27 -7.55
N GLU A 384 0.39 -24.36 -7.25
CA GLU A 384 1.82 -24.54 -7.06
C GLU A 384 2.29 -23.77 -5.84
N VAL A 385 3.03 -24.44 -4.96
CA VAL A 385 3.52 -23.91 -3.71
C VAL A 385 5.03 -23.85 -3.76
N PHE A 386 5.59 -22.71 -3.40
CA PHE A 386 7.01 -22.54 -3.18
C PHE A 386 7.28 -22.40 -1.67
N ALA A 387 8.40 -22.94 -1.22
CA ALA A 387 8.88 -22.79 0.15
C ALA A 387 10.37 -22.46 0.15
N SER A 388 10.76 -21.50 0.96
CA SER A 388 12.14 -21.08 1.17
C SER A 388 12.67 -21.64 2.48
N GLY A 389 13.87 -22.19 2.45
CA GLY A 389 14.55 -22.71 3.62
C GLY A 389 16.07 -22.48 3.57
N PRO A 390 16.82 -23.06 4.52
CA PRO A 390 18.25 -22.78 4.70
C PRO A 390 19.15 -23.23 3.54
N VAL A 391 18.63 -24.02 2.58
CA VAL A 391 19.39 -24.51 1.43
C VAL A 391 18.84 -24.04 0.09
N GLY A 392 17.87 -23.11 0.09
CA GLY A 392 17.28 -22.53 -1.10
C GLY A 392 15.77 -22.70 -1.18
N VAL A 393 15.24 -22.57 -2.40
CA VAL A 393 13.80 -22.61 -2.67
C VAL A 393 13.42 -23.95 -3.30
N TYR A 394 12.32 -24.49 -2.83
CA TYR A 394 11.69 -25.71 -3.31
C TYR A 394 10.28 -25.42 -3.78
N HIS A 395 9.74 -26.24 -4.67
CA HIS A 395 8.35 -26.16 -5.08
C HIS A 395 7.67 -27.53 -5.08
N LYS A 396 6.34 -27.50 -5.06
CA LYS A 396 5.46 -28.64 -5.15
C LYS A 396 4.18 -28.19 -5.86
N TYR A 397 3.68 -28.97 -6.78
CA TYR A 397 2.54 -28.60 -7.62
C TYR A 397 1.47 -29.69 -7.67
N GLN A 398 0.24 -29.27 -7.87
CA GLN A 398 -0.86 -30.21 -8.11
C GLN A 398 -0.68 -30.92 -9.46
N THR A 399 -0.71 -32.25 -9.44
CA THR A 399 -0.72 -33.08 -10.65
C THR A 399 -2.13 -33.27 -11.19
N ASN A 400 -3.13 -33.14 -10.30
CA ASN A 400 -4.57 -33.01 -10.56
C ASN A 400 -5.20 -32.31 -9.33
N PRO A 401 -6.50 -31.96 -9.33
CA PRO A 401 -7.10 -31.17 -8.24
C PRO A 401 -7.00 -31.76 -6.82
N THR A 402 -6.60 -33.02 -6.68
CA THR A 402 -6.53 -33.70 -5.39
C THR A 402 -5.20 -34.41 -5.10
N SER A 403 -4.22 -34.27 -5.99
CA SER A 403 -2.92 -34.94 -5.86
C SER A 403 -1.78 -34.01 -6.14
N TRP A 404 -0.69 -34.19 -5.42
CA TRP A 404 0.49 -33.34 -5.46
C TRP A 404 1.73 -34.09 -5.96
N SER A 405 2.69 -33.38 -6.58
CA SER A 405 4.02 -33.88 -6.89
C SER A 405 4.83 -34.16 -5.61
N GLY A 406 6.03 -34.69 -5.73
CA GLY A 406 7.06 -34.56 -4.69
C GLY A 406 7.57 -33.11 -4.59
N TRP A 407 8.30 -32.79 -3.52
CA TRP A 407 9.08 -31.57 -3.45
C TRP A 407 10.26 -31.63 -4.41
N GLU A 408 10.45 -30.58 -5.19
CA GLU A 408 11.54 -30.43 -6.16
C GLU A 408 12.35 -29.17 -5.81
N ALA A 409 13.68 -29.28 -5.80
CA ALA A 409 14.54 -28.15 -5.54
C ALA A 409 14.64 -27.27 -6.81
N THR A 410 14.36 -25.99 -6.68
CA THR A 410 14.62 -25.01 -7.74
C THR A 410 15.98 -24.31 -7.58
N GLY A 411 16.63 -24.46 -6.42
CA GLY A 411 17.79 -23.66 -6.03
C GLY A 411 17.37 -22.29 -5.50
N GLY A 412 18.10 -21.25 -5.86
CA GLY A 412 17.79 -19.88 -5.44
C GLY A 412 18.34 -19.49 -4.06
N PRO A 413 18.04 -18.26 -3.61
CA PRO A 413 18.61 -17.76 -2.36
C PRO A 413 17.95 -18.43 -1.16
N ALA A 414 18.79 -18.82 -0.19
CA ALA A 414 18.32 -19.41 1.07
C ALA A 414 17.64 -18.38 1.96
N ASP A 415 16.77 -18.86 2.85
CA ASP A 415 16.11 -18.05 3.89
C ASP A 415 15.49 -16.76 3.33
N SER A 416 14.75 -16.88 2.22
CA SER A 416 14.16 -15.75 1.50
C SER A 416 12.69 -15.57 1.80
N ARG A 417 12.20 -14.32 1.73
CA ARG A 417 10.79 -14.03 1.52
C ARG A 417 10.43 -14.28 0.07
N LEU A 418 9.24 -14.81 -0.16
CA LEU A 418 8.78 -15.27 -1.47
C LEU A 418 7.51 -14.54 -1.90
N THR A 419 7.38 -14.34 -3.19
CA THR A 419 6.11 -14.01 -3.85
C THR A 419 6.09 -14.62 -5.23
N SER A 420 4.91 -14.81 -5.80
CA SER A 420 4.75 -15.34 -7.14
C SER A 420 3.55 -14.75 -7.85
N GLU A 421 3.62 -14.65 -9.18
CA GLU A 421 2.55 -14.11 -9.99
C GLU A 421 2.55 -14.75 -11.39
N LEU A 422 1.41 -14.70 -12.08
CA LEU A 422 1.31 -15.10 -13.47
C LEU A 422 1.78 -14.00 -14.41
N THR A 423 2.69 -14.35 -15.30
CA THR A 423 3.04 -13.47 -16.43
C THR A 423 1.86 -13.32 -17.39
N ALA A 424 1.89 -12.30 -18.23
CA ALA A 424 0.84 -12.05 -19.23
C ALA A 424 0.61 -13.23 -20.20
N ASP A 425 1.63 -14.08 -20.44
CA ASP A 425 1.50 -15.30 -21.24
C ASP A 425 1.06 -16.52 -20.43
N GLY A 426 0.85 -16.36 -19.11
CA GLY A 426 0.30 -17.36 -18.21
C GLY A 426 1.32 -18.35 -17.62
N ARG A 427 2.62 -18.04 -17.69
CA ARG A 427 3.65 -18.77 -16.96
C ARG A 427 3.74 -18.27 -15.52
N VAL A 428 4.07 -19.14 -14.60
CA VAL A 428 4.38 -18.74 -13.22
C VAL A 428 5.79 -18.13 -13.18
N GLU A 429 5.91 -16.98 -12.53
CA GLU A 429 7.17 -16.36 -12.17
C GLU A 429 7.22 -16.19 -10.66
N ALA A 430 8.27 -16.70 -10.02
CA ALA A 430 8.48 -16.60 -8.58
C ALA A 430 9.68 -15.70 -8.28
N PHE A 431 9.56 -14.95 -7.21
CA PHE A 431 10.54 -13.98 -6.73
C PHE A 431 10.96 -14.32 -5.31
N ALA A 432 12.23 -14.16 -5.01
CA ALA A 432 12.82 -14.43 -3.72
C ALA A 432 13.72 -13.28 -3.30
N ILE A 433 13.55 -12.78 -2.09
CA ILE A 433 14.38 -11.71 -1.53
C ILE A 433 14.89 -12.10 -0.14
N ASN A 434 16.15 -11.81 0.14
CA ASN A 434 16.69 -11.83 1.49
C ASN A 434 17.58 -10.59 1.72
N GLY A 435 18.17 -10.44 2.91
CA GLY A 435 18.96 -9.25 3.25
C GLY A 435 20.10 -8.90 2.27
N SER A 436 20.50 -9.80 1.38
CA SER A 436 21.65 -9.62 0.51
C SER A 436 21.34 -9.64 -0.99
N THR A 437 20.25 -10.27 -1.41
CA THR A 437 19.93 -10.45 -2.85
C THR A 437 18.44 -10.53 -3.10
N ALA A 438 18.03 -10.09 -4.28
CA ALA A 438 16.75 -10.39 -4.89
C ALA A 438 16.99 -11.18 -6.17
N GLN A 439 16.26 -12.27 -6.35
CA GLN A 439 16.32 -13.14 -7.52
C GLN A 439 14.93 -13.52 -7.99
N HIS A 440 14.81 -13.95 -9.24
CA HIS A 440 13.57 -14.48 -9.80
C HIS A 440 13.82 -15.71 -10.66
N ILE A 441 12.78 -16.49 -10.86
CA ILE A 441 12.74 -17.68 -11.68
C ILE A 441 11.38 -17.80 -12.34
N TRP A 442 11.32 -18.30 -13.57
CA TRP A 442 10.06 -18.48 -14.29
C TRP A 442 10.00 -19.81 -15.04
N GLN A 443 8.79 -20.24 -15.33
CA GLN A 443 8.58 -21.42 -16.15
C GLN A 443 9.09 -21.19 -17.58
N THR A 444 9.79 -22.17 -18.14
CA THR A 444 10.34 -22.11 -19.52
C THR A 444 9.26 -22.20 -20.61
N GLY A 445 8.05 -22.58 -20.24
CA GLY A 445 6.83 -22.64 -21.06
C GLY A 445 5.63 -22.82 -20.16
N LEU A 446 4.41 -22.86 -20.71
CA LEU A 446 3.19 -23.08 -19.94
C LEU A 446 3.21 -24.44 -19.22
N ASN A 447 3.05 -24.42 -17.90
CA ASN A 447 3.11 -25.61 -17.03
C ASN A 447 4.40 -26.43 -17.22
N ALA A 448 5.48 -25.81 -17.66
CA ALA A 448 6.77 -26.43 -17.91
C ALA A 448 7.73 -26.26 -16.72
N PRO A 449 8.84 -27.03 -16.66
CA PRO A 449 9.86 -26.80 -15.64
C PRO A 449 10.41 -25.38 -15.64
N TYR A 450 10.95 -24.98 -14.50
CA TYR A 450 11.57 -23.67 -14.29
C TYR A 450 12.94 -23.55 -14.97
N GLY A 451 13.31 -22.33 -15.32
CA GLY A 451 14.65 -21.95 -15.77
C GLY A 451 15.68 -21.97 -14.65
N GLN A 452 16.62 -21.08 -14.70
CA GLN A 452 17.59 -20.84 -13.61
C GLN A 452 17.22 -19.56 -12.90
N TRP A 453 17.53 -19.48 -11.61
CA TRP A 453 17.41 -18.23 -10.86
C TRP A 453 18.32 -17.16 -11.46
N GLU A 454 17.76 -16.01 -11.71
CA GLU A 454 18.50 -14.85 -12.22
C GLU A 454 18.50 -13.72 -11.19
N THR A 455 19.57 -12.93 -11.20
CA THR A 455 19.68 -11.77 -10.33
C THR A 455 18.61 -10.74 -10.70
N PHE A 456 17.81 -10.33 -9.70
CA PHE A 456 16.73 -9.38 -9.85
C PHE A 456 17.02 -8.04 -9.17
N GLY A 457 18.00 -8.01 -8.27
CA GLY A 457 18.44 -6.80 -7.58
C GLY A 457 19.21 -7.05 -6.30
N THR A 458 19.36 -6.03 -5.51
CA THR A 458 19.90 -6.09 -4.15
C THR A 458 18.85 -6.61 -3.17
N GLY A 459 19.28 -7.03 -1.99
CA GLY A 459 18.41 -7.58 -0.95
C GLY A 459 17.45 -6.57 -0.34
N GLY A 460 16.50 -7.12 0.38
CA GLY A 460 15.47 -6.42 1.15
C GLY A 460 14.90 -7.33 2.22
N THR A 461 13.87 -6.86 2.90
CA THR A 461 13.22 -7.59 4.01
C THR A 461 11.88 -8.20 3.63
N GLU A 462 11.18 -7.58 2.68
CA GLU A 462 9.84 -7.98 2.24
C GLU A 462 9.70 -7.88 0.72
N ILE A 463 8.83 -8.70 0.14
CA ILE A 463 8.54 -8.70 -1.29
C ILE A 463 7.07 -9.03 -1.55
N GLY A 464 6.46 -8.31 -2.49
CA GLY A 464 5.12 -8.58 -3.00
C GLY A 464 5.09 -8.41 -4.51
N ALA A 465 4.11 -9.02 -5.17
CA ALA A 465 3.92 -8.89 -6.61
C ALA A 465 2.44 -8.80 -6.95
N ALA A 466 2.13 -8.12 -8.05
CA ALA A 466 0.80 -8.13 -8.64
C ALA A 466 0.86 -7.93 -10.15
N ALA A 467 -0.10 -8.52 -10.86
CA ALA A 467 -0.28 -8.28 -12.27
C ALA A 467 -1.05 -6.99 -12.53
N ASN A 468 -0.48 -6.09 -13.32
CA ASN A 468 -1.16 -4.94 -13.88
C ASN A 468 -2.36 -5.36 -14.75
N ALA A 469 -3.27 -4.44 -15.07
CA ALA A 469 -4.44 -4.76 -15.90
C ALA A 469 -4.09 -5.27 -17.30
N ASP A 470 -2.89 -4.97 -17.80
CA ASP A 470 -2.36 -5.49 -19.06
C ASP A 470 -1.58 -6.80 -18.93
N GLY A 471 -1.55 -7.38 -17.72
CA GLY A 471 -0.89 -8.65 -17.41
C GLY A 471 0.61 -8.55 -17.13
N ARG A 472 1.21 -7.37 -17.20
CA ARG A 472 2.61 -7.18 -16.81
C ARG A 472 2.73 -7.22 -15.29
N ILE A 473 3.70 -7.97 -14.79
CA ILE A 473 3.97 -8.05 -13.36
C ILE A 473 4.66 -6.77 -12.89
N GLU A 474 4.27 -6.31 -11.71
CA GLU A 474 4.96 -5.30 -10.92
C GLU A 474 5.32 -5.90 -9.57
N VAL A 475 6.59 -5.79 -9.19
CA VAL A 475 7.14 -6.33 -7.94
C VAL A 475 7.47 -5.19 -7.01
N PHE A 476 7.10 -5.33 -5.76
CA PHE A 476 7.34 -4.37 -4.68
C PHE A 476 8.30 -5.00 -3.68
N GLY A 477 9.41 -4.34 -3.42
CA GLY A 477 10.40 -4.77 -2.43
C GLY A 477 10.51 -3.72 -1.34
N ALA A 478 10.58 -4.14 -0.08
CA ALA A 478 10.84 -3.24 1.03
C ALA A 478 12.21 -3.50 1.66
N ASN A 479 12.83 -2.44 2.11
CA ASN A 479 14.04 -2.45 2.91
C ASN A 479 13.99 -1.31 3.95
N THR A 480 15.08 -1.09 4.70
CA THR A 480 15.16 -0.02 5.71
C THR A 480 14.97 1.39 5.14
N ASP A 481 15.10 1.57 3.83
CA ASP A 481 14.98 2.86 3.16
C ASP A 481 13.54 3.11 2.67
N GLY A 482 12.67 2.07 2.65
CA GLY A 482 11.27 2.13 2.23
C GLY A 482 10.90 1.13 1.14
N VAL A 483 9.82 1.41 0.43
CA VAL A 483 9.29 0.53 -0.63
C VAL A 483 9.78 0.97 -2.00
N HIS A 484 10.36 0.03 -2.73
CA HIS A 484 10.77 0.16 -4.11
C HIS A 484 9.90 -0.71 -4.99
N HIS A 485 9.82 -0.41 -6.27
CA HIS A 485 9.16 -1.25 -7.24
C HIS A 485 9.99 -1.46 -8.49
N ARG A 486 9.66 -2.53 -9.21
CA ARG A 486 10.21 -2.89 -10.50
C ARG A 486 9.10 -3.54 -11.32
N TRP A 487 8.98 -3.20 -12.59
CA TRP A 487 7.89 -3.69 -13.43
C TRP A 487 8.37 -4.23 -14.77
N GLN A 488 7.62 -5.13 -15.33
CA GLN A 488 7.88 -5.64 -16.66
C GLN A 488 7.67 -4.54 -17.71
N THR A 489 8.67 -4.33 -18.54
CA THR A 489 8.64 -3.45 -19.72
C THR A 489 8.29 -4.19 -21.00
N GLY A 490 8.35 -5.53 -20.96
CA GLY A 490 8.00 -6.49 -22.00
C GLY A 490 7.93 -7.89 -21.38
N PHE A 491 7.67 -8.93 -22.17
CA PHE A 491 7.45 -10.31 -21.68
C PHE A 491 8.58 -10.90 -20.81
N SER A 492 9.81 -10.45 -21.00
CA SER A 492 10.99 -10.92 -20.27
C SER A 492 11.95 -9.79 -19.93
N THR A 493 11.52 -8.56 -20.03
CA THR A 493 12.34 -7.39 -19.76
C THR A 493 11.76 -6.59 -18.61
N TRP A 494 12.64 -6.08 -17.77
CA TRP A 494 12.28 -5.37 -16.55
C TRP A 494 12.85 -3.96 -16.54
N SER A 495 12.18 -3.04 -15.84
CA SER A 495 12.74 -1.74 -15.47
C SER A 495 13.92 -1.92 -14.51
N GLU A 496 14.61 -0.85 -14.19
CA GLU A 496 15.43 -0.80 -12.98
C GLU A 496 14.52 -0.68 -11.74
N TRP A 497 15.05 -1.02 -10.56
CA TRP A 497 14.40 -0.73 -9.30
C TRP A 497 14.30 0.78 -9.10
N ALA A 498 13.14 1.24 -8.71
CA ALA A 498 12.85 2.64 -8.46
C ALA A 498 12.10 2.81 -7.14
N TRP A 499 12.21 3.97 -6.52
CA TRP A 499 11.34 4.32 -5.41
C TRP A 499 9.89 4.30 -5.89
N LEU A 500 9.02 3.68 -5.10
CA LEU A 500 7.61 3.68 -5.41
C LEU A 500 7.09 5.09 -5.45
N ASN A 501 6.58 5.81 -6.00
CA ASN A 501 6.13 7.22 -6.08
C ASN A 501 7.11 8.24 -6.71
N THR A 502 8.32 7.85 -7.10
CA THR A 502 9.26 8.76 -7.78
C THR A 502 9.40 8.48 -9.28
N THR A 503 8.86 7.35 -9.77
CA THR A 503 9.02 6.92 -11.17
C THR A 503 7.67 6.50 -11.75
N PRO A 504 7.38 6.80 -13.02
CA PRO A 504 6.20 6.28 -13.69
C PRO A 504 6.20 4.75 -13.65
N GLY A 505 5.10 4.15 -13.20
CA GLY A 505 4.83 2.74 -13.39
C GLY A 505 4.80 2.34 -14.89
N PRO A 506 4.52 1.08 -15.22
CA PRO A 506 4.52 0.61 -16.59
C PRO A 506 3.55 1.45 -17.45
N ALA A 507 4.10 2.29 -18.32
CA ALA A 507 3.27 3.08 -19.22
C ALA A 507 2.36 2.16 -20.05
N ALA A 508 1.07 2.50 -20.13
CA ALA A 508 0.14 1.78 -20.99
C ALA A 508 0.74 1.69 -22.39
N SER A 509 0.93 0.48 -22.90
CA SER A 509 1.36 0.28 -24.28
C SER A 509 0.34 0.95 -25.19
N ARG A 510 0.72 2.04 -25.84
CA ARG A 510 -0.10 2.56 -26.95
C ARG A 510 -0.14 1.44 -27.98
N GLY A 511 -1.29 0.80 -28.11
CA GLY A 511 -1.53 -0.14 -29.18
C GLY A 511 -1.11 0.51 -30.48
N ALA A 512 -0.18 -0.11 -31.18
CA ALA A 512 0.06 0.22 -32.56
C ALA A 512 -1.27 -0.04 -33.29
N THR A 513 -1.92 1.01 -33.71
CA THR A 513 -3.05 0.91 -34.66
C THR A 513 -2.50 0.33 -35.96
N PRO A 514 -3.22 -0.60 -36.60
CA PRO A 514 -2.77 -1.29 -37.81
C PRO A 514 -2.57 -0.34 -38.99
#